data_fef0dac017ad822e3940a564af124fdc
#
_entry.id   fef0dac017ad822e3940a564af124fdc
#
_cell.length_a   1.000
_cell.length_b   1.000
_cell.length_c   1.000
_cell.angle_alpha   90.00
_cell.angle_beta   90.00
_cell.angle_gamma   90.00
#
_symmetry.space_group_name_H-M   'P 1'
#
loop_
_entity.id
_entity.type
_entity.pdbx_description
1 polymer ?
#
loop_
_entity_poly.entity_id
_entity_poly.type
_entity_poly.pdbx_seq_one_letter_code
_entity_poly.pdbx_strand_id
1 'polypeptide(L)'
;MQSAMMQILYKGIFRWFLKLIVGVQFPDTRFLRKEGQFIILANHNSHLDTLSLLSSLPGNILWKVKPVAAEDYFGRTRFQAAFSNYFINTLLIRRKGEKDSEHDPLRKMLDAIDEGYSLILFPEGTRGKPEQMGKIKSGIARILSLRPELKYIPVFMTGMGRSLPKGELILLPYKASIFYGTPAVAGSTDVHEILKQITDDFEMMKDKYQVVTEDDE
;
A
#
# COMPACT_ATOMS: atom_id res chain seq x y z
N MET A 1 19.70 -12.78 5.36
CA MET A 1 18.74 -13.91 5.24
C MET A 1 17.33 -13.43 4.90
N GLN A 2 16.70 -12.56 5.66
CA GLN A 2 15.31 -12.06 5.43
C GLN A 2 15.11 -11.48 4.01
N SER A 3 16.02 -10.66 3.52
CA SER A 3 15.93 -10.05 2.18
C SER A 3 15.87 -11.09 1.04
N ALA A 4 16.73 -12.11 1.09
CA ALA A 4 16.75 -13.17 0.07
C ALA A 4 15.45 -14.01 0.12
N MET A 5 14.99 -14.33 1.32
CA MET A 5 13.74 -15.06 1.51
C MET A 5 12.52 -14.25 1.00
N MET A 6 12.43 -12.96 1.30
CA MET A 6 11.38 -12.09 0.77
C MET A 6 11.41 -12.05 -0.77
N GLN A 7 12.60 -12.02 -1.38
CA GLN A 7 12.72 -12.07 -2.84
C GLN A 7 12.17 -13.38 -3.42
N ILE A 8 12.56 -14.53 -2.85
CA ILE A 8 12.06 -15.84 -3.29
C ILE A 8 10.55 -15.90 -3.15
N LEU A 9 10.02 -15.48 -2.00
CA LEU A 9 8.61 -15.53 -1.70
C LEU A 9 7.78 -14.63 -2.62
N TYR A 10 8.15 -13.34 -2.72
CA TYR A 10 7.37 -12.35 -3.46
C TYR A 10 7.63 -12.39 -4.96
N LYS A 11 8.85 -12.66 -5.43
CA LYS A 11 9.20 -12.70 -6.85
C LYS A 11 9.03 -14.09 -7.47
N GLY A 12 9.29 -15.14 -6.68
CA GLY A 12 9.12 -16.52 -7.09
C GLY A 12 7.68 -17.02 -6.91
N ILE A 13 7.18 -17.07 -5.67
CA ILE A 13 5.92 -17.76 -5.35
C ILE A 13 4.71 -16.86 -5.57
N PHE A 14 4.62 -15.75 -4.81
CA PHE A 14 3.40 -14.93 -4.81
C PHE A 14 3.14 -14.23 -6.13
N ARG A 15 4.19 -13.73 -6.81
CA ARG A 15 4.03 -13.09 -8.11
C ARG A 15 3.44 -14.05 -9.16
N TRP A 16 3.91 -15.30 -9.19
CA TRP A 16 3.38 -16.30 -10.11
C TRP A 16 1.97 -16.74 -9.74
N PHE A 17 1.71 -16.97 -8.45
CA PHE A 17 0.36 -17.25 -7.96
C PHE A 17 -0.63 -16.14 -8.34
N LEU A 18 -0.31 -14.89 -8.04
CA LEU A 18 -1.16 -13.74 -8.35
C LEU A 18 -1.36 -13.57 -9.86
N LYS A 19 -0.31 -13.80 -10.66
CA LYS A 19 -0.39 -13.68 -12.12
C LYS A 19 -1.24 -14.78 -12.76
N LEU A 20 -1.03 -16.03 -12.36
CA LEU A 20 -1.63 -17.20 -13.02
C LEU A 20 -3.00 -17.57 -12.44
N ILE A 21 -3.19 -17.43 -11.14
CA ILE A 21 -4.41 -17.87 -10.46
C ILE A 21 -5.39 -16.71 -10.28
N VAL A 22 -4.89 -15.51 -9.91
CA VAL A 22 -5.75 -14.34 -9.69
C VAL A 22 -5.96 -13.53 -10.97
N GLY A 23 -4.98 -13.54 -11.89
CA GLY A 23 -5.03 -12.75 -13.12
C GLY A 23 -4.42 -11.34 -12.96
N VAL A 24 -3.55 -11.13 -11.96
CA VAL A 24 -2.96 -9.81 -11.71
C VAL A 24 -1.97 -9.42 -12.80
N GLN A 25 -2.20 -8.26 -13.41
CA GLN A 25 -1.28 -7.63 -14.35
C GLN A 25 -0.29 -6.74 -13.60
N PHE A 26 0.99 -7.13 -13.64
CA PHE A 26 2.06 -6.41 -12.95
C PHE A 26 2.71 -5.39 -13.87
N PRO A 27 2.78 -4.11 -13.47
CA PRO A 27 3.47 -3.08 -14.23
C PRO A 27 5.00 -3.21 -14.13
N ASP A 28 5.70 -2.46 -14.98
CA ASP A 28 7.13 -2.23 -14.82
C ASP A 28 7.39 -1.20 -13.73
N THR A 29 8.00 -1.64 -12.65
CA THR A 29 8.28 -0.81 -11.46
C THR A 29 9.77 -0.52 -11.28
N ARG A 30 10.61 -0.75 -12.33
CA ARG A 30 12.07 -0.53 -12.25
C ARG A 30 12.45 0.89 -11.90
N PHE A 31 11.61 1.87 -12.24
CA PHE A 31 11.82 3.28 -11.90
C PHE A 31 11.93 3.51 -10.39
N LEU A 32 11.22 2.73 -9.56
CA LEU A 32 11.28 2.84 -8.09
C LEU A 32 12.68 2.67 -7.50
N ARG A 33 13.61 2.03 -8.23
CA ARG A 33 15.01 1.86 -7.79
C ARG A 33 15.76 3.19 -7.69
N LYS A 34 15.30 4.22 -8.41
CA LYS A 34 15.93 5.53 -8.50
C LYS A 34 15.28 6.57 -7.59
N GLU A 35 14.10 6.26 -7.01
CA GLU A 35 13.33 7.25 -6.26
C GLU A 35 13.83 7.50 -4.83
N GLY A 36 14.78 6.70 -4.36
CA GLY A 36 15.24 6.80 -2.97
C GLY A 36 14.17 6.31 -2.00
N GLN A 37 13.81 7.12 -1.02
CA GLN A 37 12.76 6.85 -0.05
C GLN A 37 11.41 7.45 -0.50
N PHE A 38 10.31 6.71 -0.31
CA PHE A 38 8.98 7.12 -0.75
C PHE A 38 7.87 6.49 0.09
N ILE A 39 6.66 7.02 -0.06
CA ILE A 39 5.43 6.39 0.45
C ILE A 39 4.57 5.98 -0.75
N ILE A 40 4.23 4.71 -0.87
CA ILE A 40 3.19 4.23 -1.77
C ILE A 40 1.84 4.48 -1.10
N LEU A 41 0.96 5.19 -1.80
CA LEU A 41 -0.44 5.39 -1.41
C LEU A 41 -1.32 4.60 -2.36
N ALA A 42 -2.08 3.63 -1.85
CA ALA A 42 -2.91 2.77 -2.68
C ALA A 42 -4.36 2.72 -2.17
N ASN A 43 -5.33 2.56 -3.08
CA ASN A 43 -6.69 2.21 -2.69
C ASN A 43 -6.76 0.80 -2.10
N HIS A 44 -7.75 0.53 -1.23
CA HIS A 44 -7.80 -0.71 -0.47
C HIS A 44 -9.15 -1.41 -0.57
N ASN A 45 -9.21 -2.49 -1.35
CA ASN A 45 -10.44 -3.23 -1.63
C ASN A 45 -10.34 -4.72 -1.28
N SER A 46 -9.13 -5.29 -1.15
CA SER A 46 -8.92 -6.72 -1.01
C SER A 46 -7.82 -7.08 0.00
N HIS A 47 -7.84 -8.31 0.49
CA HIS A 47 -6.71 -8.92 1.21
C HIS A 47 -5.48 -9.10 0.31
N LEU A 48 -5.67 -9.18 -1.01
CA LEU A 48 -4.60 -9.36 -1.98
C LEU A 48 -3.81 -8.09 -2.28
N ASP A 49 -4.31 -6.90 -1.88
CA ASP A 49 -3.71 -5.62 -2.23
C ASP A 49 -2.25 -5.50 -1.77
N THR A 50 -2.01 -5.75 -0.48
CA THR A 50 -0.64 -5.68 0.09
C THR A 50 0.29 -6.70 -0.57
N LEU A 51 -0.21 -7.94 -0.78
CA LEU A 51 0.56 -9.00 -1.40
C LEU A 51 0.92 -8.65 -2.85
N SER A 52 -0.03 -8.07 -3.59
CA SER A 52 0.14 -7.66 -4.97
C SER A 52 1.13 -6.49 -5.09
N LEU A 53 1.02 -5.49 -4.21
CA LEU A 53 1.96 -4.37 -4.18
C LEU A 53 3.39 -4.85 -3.88
N LEU A 54 3.60 -5.65 -2.83
CA LEU A 54 4.93 -6.20 -2.52
C LEU A 54 5.48 -7.07 -3.67
N SER A 55 4.63 -7.86 -4.32
CA SER A 55 5.01 -8.67 -5.47
C SER A 55 5.33 -7.83 -6.72
N SER A 56 4.82 -6.59 -6.82
CA SER A 56 5.12 -5.68 -7.91
C SER A 56 6.49 -4.99 -7.75
N LEU A 57 6.95 -4.76 -6.52
CA LEU A 57 8.17 -4.00 -6.23
C LEU A 57 9.43 -4.67 -6.80
N PRO A 58 10.48 -3.90 -7.18
CA PRO A 58 11.81 -4.46 -7.47
C PRO A 58 12.39 -5.23 -6.28
N GLY A 59 12.97 -6.40 -6.51
CA GLY A 59 13.45 -7.28 -5.44
C GLY A 59 14.52 -6.64 -4.53
N ASN A 60 15.37 -5.76 -5.08
CA ASN A 60 16.45 -5.11 -4.33
C ASN A 60 15.97 -4.05 -3.31
N ILE A 61 14.75 -3.52 -3.46
CA ILE A 61 14.18 -2.53 -2.52
C ILE A 61 13.12 -3.14 -1.60
N LEU A 62 12.65 -4.36 -1.87
CA LEU A 62 11.54 -4.99 -1.19
C LEU A 62 11.68 -4.99 0.35
N TRP A 63 12.88 -5.25 0.86
CA TRP A 63 13.16 -5.27 2.29
C TRP A 63 13.17 -3.89 2.97
N LYS A 64 13.30 -2.81 2.16
CA LYS A 64 13.23 -1.42 2.63
C LYS A 64 11.81 -0.84 2.62
N VAL A 65 10.84 -1.60 2.15
CA VAL A 65 9.44 -1.14 2.07
C VAL A 65 8.60 -1.86 3.10
N LYS A 66 7.93 -1.10 3.96
CA LYS A 66 7.08 -1.62 5.04
C LYS A 66 5.61 -1.29 4.76
N PRO A 67 4.75 -2.29 4.55
CA PRO A 67 3.30 -2.07 4.62
C PRO A 67 2.91 -1.67 6.03
N VAL A 68 2.06 -0.65 6.14
CA VAL A 68 1.49 -0.23 7.43
C VAL A 68 0.16 -0.94 7.63
N ALA A 69 0.01 -1.62 8.75
CA ALA A 69 -1.20 -2.36 9.08
C ALA A 69 -1.59 -2.16 10.55
N ALA A 70 -2.88 -2.32 10.81
CA ALA A 70 -3.40 -2.21 12.16
C ALA A 70 -3.05 -3.45 13.00
N GLU A 71 -2.58 -3.22 14.22
CA GLU A 71 -2.16 -4.26 15.17
C GLU A 71 -3.33 -5.21 15.53
N ASP A 72 -4.56 -4.69 15.63
CA ASP A 72 -5.76 -5.45 15.91
C ASP A 72 -6.10 -6.49 14.82
N TYR A 73 -5.54 -6.33 13.61
CA TYR A 73 -5.73 -7.26 12.51
C TYR A 73 -4.66 -8.37 12.46
N PHE A 74 -3.40 -8.02 12.68
CA PHE A 74 -2.26 -8.95 12.59
C PHE A 74 -1.65 -9.31 13.96
N GLY A 75 -2.04 -8.62 15.02
CA GLY A 75 -1.43 -8.72 16.36
C GLY A 75 -2.20 -9.57 17.36
N ARG A 76 -3.27 -10.29 16.95
CA ARG A 76 -4.10 -11.10 17.88
C ARG A 76 -3.31 -12.18 18.62
N THR A 77 -2.28 -12.73 17.99
CA THR A 77 -1.34 -13.65 18.64
C THR A 77 0.09 -13.22 18.37
N ARG A 78 1.01 -13.54 19.31
CA ARG A 78 2.46 -13.32 19.12
C ARG A 78 2.99 -14.00 17.85
N PHE A 79 2.42 -15.13 17.48
CA PHE A 79 2.78 -15.88 16.27
C PHE A 79 2.36 -15.10 15.00
N GLN A 80 1.13 -14.57 14.96
CA GLN A 80 0.65 -13.78 13.82
C GLN A 80 1.46 -12.49 13.65
N ALA A 81 1.79 -11.82 14.75
CA ALA A 81 2.63 -10.61 14.71
C ALA A 81 4.06 -10.94 14.21
N ALA A 82 4.67 -12.02 14.72
CA ALA A 82 5.98 -12.47 14.28
C ALA A 82 5.98 -12.88 12.81
N PHE A 83 4.97 -13.63 12.36
CA PHE A 83 4.80 -14.03 10.96
C PHE A 83 4.64 -12.81 10.05
N SER A 84 3.76 -11.88 10.41
CA SER A 84 3.53 -10.65 9.64
C SER A 84 4.80 -9.81 9.55
N ASN A 85 5.51 -9.65 10.65
CA ASN A 85 6.76 -8.89 10.69
C ASN A 85 7.88 -9.58 9.88
N TYR A 86 8.01 -10.89 9.98
CA TYR A 86 9.08 -11.63 9.32
C TYR A 86 8.85 -11.79 7.82
N PHE A 87 7.63 -12.17 7.40
CA PHE A 87 7.32 -12.45 5.99
C PHE A 87 6.82 -11.24 5.20
N ILE A 88 6.12 -10.30 5.85
CA ILE A 88 5.54 -9.13 5.18
C ILE A 88 6.35 -7.86 5.48
N ASN A 89 7.26 -7.89 6.45
CA ASN A 89 8.00 -6.71 6.94
C ASN A 89 7.06 -5.57 7.38
N THR A 90 5.94 -5.92 8.03
CA THR A 90 4.83 -5.01 8.32
C THR A 90 5.17 -4.07 9.48
N LEU A 91 4.87 -2.79 9.34
CA LEU A 91 4.83 -1.83 10.44
C LEU A 91 3.44 -1.89 11.09
N LEU A 92 3.35 -2.48 12.27
CA LEU A 92 2.10 -2.58 13.02
C LEU A 92 1.83 -1.30 13.81
N ILE A 93 0.63 -0.70 13.61
CA ILE A 93 0.19 0.51 14.31
C ILE A 93 -1.15 0.24 15.03
N ARG A 94 -1.38 0.94 16.15
CA ARG A 94 -2.67 0.93 16.83
C ARG A 94 -3.62 1.94 16.20
N ARG A 95 -4.86 1.56 15.90
CA ARG A 95 -5.86 2.46 15.26
C ARG A 95 -6.39 3.53 16.21
N LYS A 96 -6.46 3.23 17.52
CA LYS A 96 -6.84 4.16 18.57
C LYS A 96 -5.64 4.30 19.48
N GLY A 97 -4.94 5.42 19.39
CA GLY A 97 -4.01 5.81 20.43
C GLY A 97 -4.82 6.15 21.68
N GLU A 98 -4.62 5.47 22.80
CA GLU A 98 -4.65 6.13 24.09
C GLU A 98 -3.74 7.33 23.97
N LYS A 99 -3.99 8.42 24.73
CA LYS A 99 -3.18 9.65 24.70
C LYS A 99 -1.71 9.45 25.13
N ASP A 100 -1.23 8.22 25.02
CA ASP A 100 0.12 7.80 25.38
C ASP A 100 1.04 8.00 24.16
N SER A 101 2.01 8.89 24.29
CA SER A 101 2.93 9.33 23.24
C SER A 101 3.73 8.19 22.58
N GLU A 102 3.91 7.05 23.28
CA GLU A 102 4.65 5.89 22.78
C GLU A 102 3.87 5.06 21.73
N HIS A 103 2.54 5.19 21.70
CA HIS A 103 1.68 4.38 20.80
C HIS A 103 1.03 5.20 19.70
N ASP A 104 1.46 6.45 19.49
CA ASP A 104 0.95 7.29 18.41
C ASP A 104 1.30 6.67 17.03
N PRO A 105 0.28 6.29 16.22
CA PRO A 105 0.50 5.76 14.89
C PRO A 105 1.34 6.66 13.99
N LEU A 106 1.15 7.98 14.10
CA LEU A 106 1.90 8.96 13.32
C LEU A 106 3.39 8.91 13.68
N ARG A 107 3.72 8.89 14.98
CA ARG A 107 5.10 8.82 15.44
C ARG A 107 5.78 7.55 14.96
N LYS A 108 5.15 6.37 15.08
CA LYS A 108 5.72 5.11 14.60
C LYS A 108 6.01 5.12 13.09
N MET A 109 5.15 5.76 12.29
CA MET A 109 5.40 5.91 10.85
C MET A 109 6.55 6.86 10.57
N LEU A 110 6.64 7.99 11.30
CA LEU A 110 7.77 8.92 11.18
C LEU A 110 9.09 8.28 11.61
N ASP A 111 9.11 7.55 12.72
CA ASP A 111 10.32 6.82 13.18
C ASP A 111 10.81 5.83 12.10
N ALA A 112 9.90 5.07 11.48
CA ALA A 112 10.28 4.16 10.40
C ALA A 112 10.80 4.90 9.15
N ILE A 113 10.24 6.08 8.84
CA ILE A 113 10.73 6.94 7.76
C ILE A 113 12.13 7.47 8.11
N ASP A 114 12.36 7.93 9.33
CA ASP A 114 13.64 8.45 9.79
C ASP A 114 14.73 7.36 9.85
N GLU A 115 14.32 6.08 10.03
CA GLU A 115 15.18 4.89 9.87
C GLU A 115 15.49 4.54 8.40
N GLY A 116 14.95 5.28 7.44
CA GLY A 116 15.19 5.09 6.00
C GLY A 116 14.28 4.08 5.31
N TYR A 117 13.19 3.64 5.95
CA TYR A 117 12.20 2.78 5.31
C TYR A 117 11.20 3.57 4.45
N SER A 118 10.85 3.03 3.30
CA SER A 118 9.67 3.43 2.53
C SER A 118 8.43 2.75 3.09
N LEU A 119 7.26 3.37 2.95
CA LEU A 119 6.02 2.81 3.47
C LEU A 119 5.02 2.49 2.35
N ILE A 120 4.13 1.52 2.60
CA ILE A 120 2.89 1.32 1.85
C ILE A 120 1.74 1.66 2.77
N LEU A 121 0.94 2.64 2.38
CA LEU A 121 -0.22 3.12 3.14
C LEU A 121 -1.49 2.98 2.29
N PHE A 122 -2.54 2.56 2.95
CA PHE A 122 -3.90 2.62 2.43
C PHE A 122 -4.60 3.79 3.11
N PRO A 123 -4.69 4.97 2.45
CA PRO A 123 -5.12 6.20 3.12
C PRO A 123 -6.57 6.20 3.57
N GLU A 124 -7.38 5.27 3.09
CA GLU A 124 -8.75 5.00 3.56
C GLU A 124 -8.77 4.42 4.99
N GLY A 125 -7.70 3.73 5.40
CA GLY A 125 -7.54 3.10 6.72
C GLY A 125 -8.38 1.85 6.95
N THR A 126 -9.25 1.49 6.03
CA THR A 126 -10.06 0.26 6.03
C THR A 126 -10.36 -0.14 4.59
N ARG A 127 -10.57 -1.44 4.35
CA ARG A 127 -11.01 -1.92 3.04
C ARG A 127 -12.42 -1.40 2.74
N GLY A 128 -12.56 -0.79 1.55
CA GLY A 128 -13.82 -0.33 0.97
C GLY A 128 -14.64 -1.46 0.33
N LYS A 129 -15.69 -1.08 -0.39
CA LYS A 129 -16.42 -1.96 -1.31
C LYS A 129 -15.57 -2.17 -2.57
N PRO A 130 -15.76 -3.30 -3.30
CA PRO A 130 -15.09 -3.51 -4.57
C PRO A 130 -15.22 -2.29 -5.51
N GLU A 131 -14.11 -1.90 -6.12
CA GLU A 131 -14.01 -0.80 -7.10
C GLU A 131 -14.48 0.59 -6.61
N GLN A 132 -14.66 0.75 -5.30
CA GLN A 132 -15.03 2.03 -4.69
C GLN A 132 -13.93 2.48 -3.74
N MET A 133 -13.35 3.63 -4.02
CA MET A 133 -12.38 4.25 -3.12
C MET A 133 -13.10 5.01 -2.01
N GLY A 134 -12.71 4.75 -0.77
CA GLY A 134 -13.21 5.46 0.39
C GLY A 134 -12.57 6.83 0.59
N LYS A 135 -13.03 7.56 1.60
CA LYS A 135 -12.48 8.88 1.95
C LYS A 135 -11.03 8.76 2.44
N ILE A 136 -10.15 9.57 1.88
CA ILE A 136 -8.75 9.70 2.30
C ILE A 136 -8.68 10.37 3.67
N LYS A 137 -7.95 9.75 4.61
CA LYS A 137 -7.75 10.27 5.96
C LYS A 137 -6.54 11.21 6.00
N SER A 138 -6.60 12.22 6.86
CA SER A 138 -5.56 13.25 6.99
C SER A 138 -4.20 12.76 7.54
N GLY A 139 -4.09 11.51 7.98
CA GLY A 139 -2.84 10.97 8.55
C GLY A 139 -1.67 11.04 7.59
N ILE A 140 -1.89 10.74 6.30
CA ILE A 140 -0.83 10.85 5.29
C ILE A 140 -0.42 12.30 5.04
N ALA A 141 -1.38 13.22 4.97
CA ALA A 141 -1.07 14.63 4.76
C ALA A 141 -0.24 15.20 5.93
N ARG A 142 -0.49 14.75 7.17
CA ARG A 142 0.34 15.12 8.33
C ARG A 142 1.77 14.58 8.22
N ILE A 143 1.97 13.36 7.71
CA ILE A 143 3.33 12.83 7.49
C ILE A 143 4.07 13.70 6.48
N LEU A 144 3.45 13.99 5.33
CA LEU A 144 4.06 14.79 4.28
C LEU A 144 4.26 16.27 4.69
N SER A 145 3.39 16.83 5.52
CA SER A 145 3.58 18.16 6.13
C SER A 145 4.83 18.22 7.02
N LEU A 146 5.15 17.13 7.73
CA LEU A 146 6.33 17.01 8.59
C LEU A 146 7.60 16.55 7.86
N ARG A 147 7.47 16.01 6.66
CA ARG A 147 8.55 15.52 5.78
C ARG A 147 8.27 15.96 4.34
N PRO A 148 8.36 17.28 4.04
CA PRO A 148 7.97 17.82 2.73
C PRO A 148 8.86 17.33 1.58
N GLU A 149 10.06 16.87 1.87
CA GLU A 149 10.99 16.28 0.89
C GLU A 149 10.62 14.84 0.50
N LEU A 150 9.78 14.18 1.30
CA LEU A 150 9.42 12.79 1.09
C LEU A 150 8.44 12.66 -0.08
N LYS A 151 8.81 11.85 -1.05
CA LYS A 151 7.94 11.56 -2.20
C LYS A 151 6.80 10.63 -1.81
N TYR A 152 5.63 10.89 -2.37
CA TYR A 152 4.57 9.89 -2.41
C TYR A 152 4.31 9.43 -3.85
N ILE A 153 3.80 8.20 -3.98
CA ILE A 153 3.51 7.57 -5.26
C ILE A 153 2.08 7.03 -5.17
N PRO A 154 1.12 7.68 -5.84
CA PRO A 154 -0.24 7.17 -5.86
C PRO A 154 -0.28 5.89 -6.70
N VAL A 155 -0.99 4.88 -6.21
CA VAL A 155 -1.19 3.60 -6.88
C VAL A 155 -2.66 3.27 -6.91
N PHE A 156 -3.20 3.05 -8.11
CA PHE A 156 -4.58 2.66 -8.29
C PHE A 156 -4.66 1.18 -8.69
N MET A 157 -5.46 0.43 -7.95
CA MET A 157 -5.66 -1.00 -8.19
C MET A 157 -7.11 -1.27 -8.55
N THR A 158 -7.32 -2.08 -9.60
CA THR A 158 -8.64 -2.51 -10.07
C THR A 158 -8.74 -4.03 -10.04
N GLY A 159 -9.95 -4.56 -9.95
CA GLY A 159 -10.24 -6.01 -9.99
C GLY A 159 -9.92 -6.80 -8.73
N MET A 160 -9.07 -6.28 -7.83
CA MET A 160 -8.68 -7.00 -6.60
C MET A 160 -9.87 -7.28 -5.68
N GLY A 161 -10.77 -6.31 -5.53
CA GLY A 161 -11.98 -6.44 -4.71
C GLY A 161 -12.99 -7.44 -5.26
N ARG A 162 -12.99 -7.68 -6.57
CA ARG A 162 -13.82 -8.70 -7.23
C ARG A 162 -13.17 -10.07 -7.12
N SER A 163 -11.84 -10.15 -7.17
CA SER A 163 -11.10 -11.43 -7.04
C SER A 163 -11.22 -12.04 -5.64
N LEU A 164 -11.12 -11.23 -4.59
CA LEU A 164 -11.30 -11.67 -3.20
C LEU A 164 -11.94 -10.54 -2.38
N PRO A 165 -13.28 -10.44 -2.38
CA PRO A 165 -14.01 -9.43 -1.63
C PRO A 165 -13.74 -9.51 -0.12
N LYS A 166 -13.99 -8.40 0.57
CA LYS A 166 -13.90 -8.35 2.03
C LYS A 166 -14.90 -9.31 2.67
N GLY A 167 -14.39 -10.26 3.46
CA GLY A 167 -15.20 -11.26 4.18
C GLY A 167 -15.37 -12.58 3.44
N GLU A 168 -15.00 -12.64 2.16
CA GLU A 168 -15.04 -13.88 1.38
C GLU A 168 -13.72 -14.66 1.51
N LEU A 169 -13.82 -15.98 1.37
CA LEU A 169 -12.68 -16.90 1.36
C LEU A 169 -12.48 -17.55 -0.02
N ILE A 170 -13.46 -17.38 -0.91
CA ILE A 170 -13.41 -17.96 -2.25
C ILE A 170 -12.70 -16.96 -3.18
N LEU A 171 -11.59 -17.42 -3.75
CA LEU A 171 -10.85 -16.67 -4.75
C LEU A 171 -11.51 -16.87 -6.11
N LEU A 172 -11.95 -15.79 -6.73
CA LEU A 172 -12.45 -15.79 -8.09
C LEU A 172 -11.37 -15.23 -9.02
N PRO A 173 -10.97 -15.93 -10.08
CA PRO A 173 -10.10 -15.36 -11.10
C PRO A 173 -10.79 -14.16 -11.75
N TYR A 174 -10.22 -12.98 -11.57
CA TYR A 174 -10.70 -11.74 -12.17
C TYR A 174 -9.51 -10.91 -12.64
N LYS A 175 -9.62 -10.31 -13.83
CA LYS A 175 -8.56 -9.45 -14.36
C LYS A 175 -8.31 -8.31 -13.37
N ALA A 176 -7.17 -8.33 -12.70
CA ALA A 176 -6.77 -7.32 -11.75
C ALA A 176 -5.53 -6.57 -12.24
N SER A 177 -5.49 -5.26 -12.06
CA SER A 177 -4.40 -4.43 -12.56
C SER A 177 -3.88 -3.47 -11.49
N ILE A 178 -2.61 -3.14 -11.59
CA ILE A 178 -1.91 -2.21 -10.69
C ILE A 178 -1.34 -1.08 -11.54
N PHE A 179 -1.74 0.14 -11.26
CA PHE A 179 -1.28 1.33 -11.96
C PHE A 179 -0.52 2.24 -10.99
N TYR A 180 0.73 2.54 -11.32
CA TYR A 180 1.56 3.49 -10.58
C TYR A 180 1.45 4.86 -11.21
N GLY A 181 1.14 5.87 -10.40
CA GLY A 181 1.22 7.27 -10.79
C GLY A 181 2.66 7.78 -10.78
N THR A 182 2.83 9.04 -11.11
CA THR A 182 4.13 9.71 -11.08
C THR A 182 4.53 10.01 -9.62
N PRO A 183 5.79 9.70 -9.21
CA PRO A 183 6.29 10.14 -7.91
C PRO A 183 6.19 11.66 -7.77
N ALA A 184 5.60 12.13 -6.70
CA ALA A 184 5.41 13.55 -6.41
C ALA A 184 5.84 13.90 -4.98
N VAL A 185 6.21 15.15 -4.75
CA VAL A 185 6.34 15.73 -3.42
C VAL A 185 5.11 16.56 -3.10
N ALA A 186 4.84 16.79 -1.83
CA ALA A 186 3.78 17.72 -1.44
C ALA A 186 4.13 19.15 -1.89
N GLY A 187 3.21 19.80 -2.59
CA GLY A 187 3.39 21.19 -3.05
C GLY A 187 3.24 22.24 -1.94
N SER A 188 2.90 21.82 -0.72
CA SER A 188 2.63 22.67 0.44
C SER A 188 2.99 21.93 1.72
N THR A 189 3.05 22.66 2.84
CA THR A 189 3.09 22.12 4.20
C THR A 189 1.72 22.15 4.90
N ASP A 190 0.72 22.76 4.27
CA ASP A 190 -0.65 22.76 4.78
C ASP A 190 -1.32 21.40 4.57
N VAL A 191 -1.85 20.85 5.64
CA VAL A 191 -2.46 19.50 5.65
C VAL A 191 -3.68 19.41 4.72
N HIS A 192 -4.46 20.49 4.59
CA HIS A 192 -5.65 20.48 3.73
C HIS A 192 -5.28 20.55 2.26
N GLU A 193 -4.27 21.36 1.91
CA GLU A 193 -3.77 21.45 0.54
C GLU A 193 -3.12 20.14 0.10
N ILE A 194 -2.30 19.52 0.96
CA ILE A 194 -1.71 18.19 0.70
C ILE A 194 -2.81 17.14 0.50
N LEU A 195 -3.82 17.14 1.38
CA LEU A 195 -4.92 16.17 1.28
C LEU A 195 -5.70 16.36 -0.02
N LYS A 196 -5.93 17.62 -0.43
CA LYS A 196 -6.55 17.93 -1.72
C LYS A 196 -5.71 17.42 -2.88
N GLN A 197 -4.41 17.72 -2.91
CA GLN A 197 -3.48 17.26 -3.95
C GLN A 197 -3.54 15.74 -4.10
N ILE A 198 -3.44 14.98 -2.99
CA ILE A 198 -3.51 13.51 -3.03
C ILE A 198 -4.89 13.04 -3.56
N THR A 199 -5.96 13.70 -3.15
CA THR A 199 -7.31 13.35 -3.60
C THR A 199 -7.46 13.57 -5.11
N ASP A 200 -7.00 14.71 -5.61
CA ASP A 200 -7.03 15.06 -7.05
C ASP A 200 -6.21 14.04 -7.87
N ASP A 201 -5.04 13.60 -7.36
CA ASP A 201 -4.23 12.56 -8.01
C ASP A 201 -4.98 11.22 -8.13
N PHE A 202 -5.68 10.81 -7.07
CA PHE A 202 -6.47 9.57 -7.09
C PHE A 202 -7.69 9.68 -8.00
N GLU A 203 -8.36 10.83 -8.04
CA GLU A 203 -9.49 11.07 -8.95
C GLU A 203 -9.03 10.99 -10.41
N MET A 204 -7.92 11.64 -10.76
CA MET A 204 -7.33 11.53 -12.10
C MET A 204 -6.97 10.08 -12.47
N MET A 205 -6.39 9.32 -11.55
CA MET A 205 -6.07 7.92 -11.79
C MET A 205 -7.32 7.07 -11.94
N LYS A 206 -8.34 7.29 -11.12
CA LYS A 206 -9.62 6.62 -11.21
C LYS A 206 -10.26 6.86 -12.57
N ASP A 207 -10.38 8.11 -13.00
CA ASP A 207 -10.98 8.45 -14.29
C ASP A 207 -10.23 7.81 -15.46
N LYS A 208 -8.89 7.78 -15.37
CA LYS A 208 -8.06 7.19 -16.42
C LYS A 208 -8.14 5.67 -16.50
N TYR A 209 -8.21 4.97 -15.37
CA TYR A 209 -8.01 3.51 -15.32
C TYR A 209 -9.27 2.71 -14.99
N GLN A 210 -10.32 3.34 -14.46
CA GLN A 210 -11.59 2.67 -14.21
C GLN A 210 -12.38 2.47 -15.50
N VAL A 211 -12.35 3.43 -16.42
CA VAL A 211 -13.01 3.34 -17.74
C VAL A 211 -12.42 2.21 -18.60
N VAL A 212 -11.08 2.00 -18.53
CA VAL A 212 -10.40 0.94 -19.30
C VAL A 212 -10.85 -0.48 -18.89
N THR A 213 -11.36 -0.65 -17.66
CA THR A 213 -11.82 -1.97 -17.18
C THR A 213 -13.28 -2.24 -17.50
N GLU A 214 -14.08 -1.24 -17.85
CA GLU A 214 -15.48 -1.39 -18.27
C GLU A 214 -15.60 -1.69 -19.77
N ASP A 215 -14.63 -1.25 -20.59
CA ASP A 215 -14.60 -1.50 -22.03
C ASP A 215 -14.04 -2.89 -22.41
N ASP A 216 -13.45 -3.62 -21.45
CA ASP A 216 -12.86 -4.96 -21.65
C ASP A 216 -13.81 -6.10 -21.20
N GLU A 217 -15.07 -5.82 -20.80
CA GLU A 217 -16.15 -6.79 -20.49
C GLU A 217 -17.14 -6.90 -21.65
#